data_8b319a1f939bfe70bb1faa536b33b0d8
#
_entry.id   8b319a1f939bfe70bb1faa536b33b0d8
#
_cell.length_a   1.000
_cell.length_b   1.000
_cell.length_c   1.000
_cell.angle_alpha   90.00
_cell.angle_beta   90.00
_cell.angle_gamma   90.00
#
_symmetry.space_group_name_H-M   'P 1'
#
loop_
_entity.id
_entity.type
_entity.pdbx_description
1 polymer ?
#
loop_
_entity_poly.entity_id
_entity_poly.type
_entity_poly.pdbx_seq_one_letter_code
_entity_poly.pdbx_strand_id
1 'polypeptide(L)'
;MPRSLPLLPCLSAPGIAAIGITDAPAQPTLSTLSSSDRAAAFGAAGFSRRGGQWRSDCDDPDGATYMPGTIETVGDLNGDGEPEVVITEGSSFCYGMAGTGFALVSRQDGAWKLMAKGRGTPTFLESRGEADWPDVQIGGHGSCLPVWRWDGQSYAGHRHQYRGKPCRR
;
A
#
# COMPACT_ATOMS: atom_id res chain seq x y z
N MET A 1 -3.64 86.84 -4.57
CA MET A 1 -4.11 85.98 -3.48
C MET A 1 -4.66 84.72 -4.10
N PRO A 2 -3.92 83.64 -4.20
CA PRO A 2 -4.42 82.35 -4.66
C PRO A 2 -4.80 81.41 -3.46
N ARG A 3 -5.97 80.86 -3.57
CA ARG A 3 -6.54 79.89 -2.61
C ARG A 3 -6.00 78.48 -2.90
N SER A 4 -5.38 77.93 -1.91
CA SER A 4 -4.95 76.47 -1.91
C SER A 4 -6.14 75.59 -1.64
N LEU A 5 -6.36 74.57 -2.50
CA LEU A 5 -7.25 73.43 -2.24
C LEU A 5 -6.46 72.35 -1.52
N PRO A 6 -7.05 71.65 -0.55
CA PRO A 6 -6.40 70.46 0.06
C PRO A 6 -6.66 69.17 -0.78
N LEU A 7 -5.58 68.42 -1.00
CA LEU A 7 -5.62 67.03 -1.55
C LEU A 7 -6.17 66.09 -0.49
N LEU A 8 -7.17 65.28 -0.85
CA LEU A 8 -7.62 64.12 -0.08
C LEU A 8 -6.66 62.92 -0.34
N PRO A 9 -6.29 62.15 0.69
CA PRO A 9 -5.55 60.89 0.48
C PRO A 9 -6.51 59.77 0.11
N CYS A 10 -6.17 59.04 -0.99
CA CYS A 10 -6.79 57.77 -1.33
C CYS A 10 -6.40 56.68 -0.31
N LEU A 11 -7.38 56.14 0.41
CA LEU A 11 -7.22 54.93 1.21
C LEU A 11 -7.20 53.70 0.27
N SER A 12 -6.04 53.08 0.18
CA SER A 12 -5.89 51.76 -0.45
C SER A 12 -6.32 50.68 0.55
N ALA A 13 -7.36 49.95 0.22
CA ALA A 13 -7.78 48.77 0.98
C ALA A 13 -6.86 47.57 0.65
N PRO A 14 -6.36 46.80 1.63
CA PRO A 14 -5.61 45.57 1.34
C PRO A 14 -6.58 44.47 0.89
N GLY A 15 -6.36 43.95 -0.31
CA GLY A 15 -7.05 42.78 -0.82
C GLY A 15 -6.63 41.53 -0.01
N ILE A 16 -7.60 40.88 0.62
CA ILE A 16 -7.42 39.60 1.28
C ILE A 16 -7.37 38.53 0.17
N ALA A 17 -6.17 37.99 -0.11
CA ALA A 17 -6.03 36.83 -0.97
C ALA A 17 -6.60 35.60 -0.22
N ALA A 18 -7.69 35.04 -0.72
CA ALA A 18 -8.22 33.76 -0.25
C ALA A 18 -7.24 32.66 -0.67
N ILE A 19 -6.56 32.05 0.30
CA ILE A 19 -5.75 30.85 0.10
C ILE A 19 -6.76 29.72 -0.11
N GLY A 20 -6.89 29.27 -1.36
CA GLY A 20 -7.65 28.07 -1.67
C GLY A 20 -7.00 26.86 -1.00
N ILE A 21 -7.70 26.28 -0.04
CA ILE A 21 -7.34 24.97 0.52
C ILE A 21 -7.69 23.96 -0.56
N THR A 22 -6.67 23.45 -1.27
CA THR A 22 -6.84 22.28 -2.14
C THR A 22 -7.01 21.08 -1.23
N ASP A 23 -8.23 20.55 -1.15
CA ASP A 23 -8.50 19.25 -0.52
C ASP A 23 -7.63 18.20 -1.22
N ALA A 24 -6.68 17.63 -0.48
CA ALA A 24 -5.98 16.43 -0.95
C ALA A 24 -7.00 15.28 -1.09
N PRO A 25 -6.94 14.49 -2.16
CA PRO A 25 -7.83 13.35 -2.31
C PRO A 25 -7.71 12.42 -1.10
N ALA A 26 -8.86 12.10 -0.50
CA ALA A 26 -8.91 11.20 0.65
C ALA A 26 -8.37 9.83 0.25
N GLN A 27 -7.32 9.37 0.90
CA GLN A 27 -6.78 8.03 0.67
C GLN A 27 -7.84 6.97 1.05
N PRO A 28 -8.06 5.96 0.22
CA PRO A 28 -9.00 4.89 0.53
C PRO A 28 -8.58 4.16 1.80
N THR A 29 -9.52 3.98 2.72
CA THR A 29 -9.33 3.24 3.96
C THR A 29 -9.95 1.84 3.86
N LEU A 30 -9.63 0.92 4.78
CA LEU A 30 -10.21 -0.42 4.83
C LEU A 30 -11.75 -0.43 4.75
N SER A 31 -12.39 0.61 5.27
CA SER A 31 -13.85 0.78 5.27
C SER A 31 -14.43 1.23 3.94
N THR A 32 -13.60 1.65 2.98
CA THR A 32 -14.07 2.18 1.68
C THR A 32 -14.19 1.12 0.58
N LEU A 33 -13.60 -0.08 0.79
CA LEU A 33 -13.76 -1.19 -0.16
C LEU A 33 -15.19 -1.74 -0.11
N SER A 34 -15.84 -1.79 -1.26
CA SER A 34 -17.12 -2.50 -1.39
C SER A 34 -16.95 -4.00 -1.11
N SER A 35 -18.05 -4.70 -0.78
CA SER A 35 -18.01 -6.15 -0.60
C SER A 35 -17.59 -6.90 -1.87
N SER A 36 -17.95 -6.39 -3.03
CA SER A 36 -17.54 -6.92 -4.35
C SER A 36 -16.05 -6.71 -4.59
N ASP A 37 -15.50 -5.51 -4.34
CA ASP A 37 -14.07 -5.24 -4.49
C ASP A 37 -13.24 -6.08 -3.53
N ARG A 38 -13.70 -6.21 -2.29
CA ARG A 38 -13.07 -7.10 -1.32
C ARG A 38 -12.99 -8.54 -1.83
N ALA A 39 -14.11 -9.08 -2.36
CA ALA A 39 -14.13 -10.44 -2.89
C ALA A 39 -13.24 -10.58 -4.12
N ALA A 40 -13.23 -9.59 -5.01
CA ALA A 40 -12.38 -9.58 -6.20
C ALA A 40 -10.88 -9.50 -5.85
N ALA A 41 -10.50 -8.68 -4.86
CA ALA A 41 -9.13 -8.58 -4.36
C ALA A 41 -8.65 -9.92 -3.78
N PHE A 42 -9.46 -10.58 -2.94
CA PHE A 42 -9.14 -11.90 -2.42
C PHE A 42 -9.02 -12.94 -3.54
N GLY A 43 -9.93 -12.92 -4.52
CA GLY A 43 -9.87 -13.82 -5.69
C GLY A 43 -8.59 -13.61 -6.51
N ALA A 44 -8.19 -12.36 -6.78
CA ALA A 44 -6.96 -12.04 -7.48
C ALA A 44 -5.70 -12.53 -6.73
N ALA A 45 -5.74 -12.52 -5.40
CA ALA A 45 -4.67 -13.05 -4.54
C ALA A 45 -4.64 -14.58 -4.46
N GLY A 46 -5.62 -15.28 -5.07
CA GLY A 46 -5.74 -16.74 -5.04
C GLY A 46 -6.45 -17.29 -3.81
N PHE A 47 -7.28 -16.47 -3.15
CA PHE A 47 -8.10 -16.92 -2.03
C PHE A 47 -9.51 -17.27 -2.50
N SER A 48 -10.11 -18.25 -1.84
CA SER A 48 -11.51 -18.63 -1.99
C SER A 48 -12.23 -18.60 -0.65
N ARG A 49 -13.56 -18.43 -0.68
CA ARG A 49 -14.36 -18.40 0.55
C ARG A 49 -14.76 -19.81 0.94
N ARG A 50 -14.30 -20.29 2.10
CA ARG A 50 -14.60 -21.61 2.65
C ARG A 50 -15.01 -21.45 4.12
N GLY A 51 -16.19 -21.97 4.49
CA GLY A 51 -16.72 -21.83 5.87
C GLY A 51 -16.84 -20.38 6.36
N GLY A 52 -17.15 -19.43 5.47
CA GLY A 52 -17.27 -18.02 5.80
C GLY A 52 -15.93 -17.25 5.87
N GLN A 53 -14.80 -17.93 5.76
CA GLN A 53 -13.45 -17.38 5.83
C GLN A 53 -12.78 -17.34 4.45
N TRP A 54 -11.85 -16.41 4.25
CA TRP A 54 -10.98 -16.38 3.08
C TRP A 54 -9.76 -17.27 3.31
N ARG A 55 -9.57 -18.25 2.44
CA ARG A 55 -8.50 -19.25 2.54
C ARG A 55 -7.78 -19.37 1.20
N SER A 56 -6.44 -19.42 1.26
CA SER A 56 -5.61 -19.74 0.09
C SER A 56 -5.53 -21.25 -0.10
N ASP A 57 -4.62 -21.70 -0.98
CA ASP A 57 -4.26 -23.12 -1.14
C ASP A 57 -3.29 -23.63 -0.06
N CYS A 58 -3.11 -22.86 1.03
CA CYS A 58 -2.39 -23.34 2.20
C CYS A 58 -3.17 -24.50 2.84
N ASP A 59 -2.70 -25.70 2.60
CA ASP A 59 -3.28 -26.93 3.14
C ASP A 59 -2.56 -27.32 4.44
N ASP A 60 -2.85 -26.56 5.52
CA ASP A 60 -2.38 -26.86 6.87
C ASP A 60 -3.24 -28.01 7.44
N PRO A 61 -2.74 -29.27 7.49
CA PRO A 61 -3.55 -30.45 7.77
C PRO A 61 -4.17 -30.43 9.16
N ASP A 62 -3.47 -29.86 10.12
CA ASP A 62 -3.94 -29.81 11.51
C ASP A 62 -4.72 -28.53 11.81
N GLY A 63 -4.57 -27.50 10.96
CA GLY A 63 -5.22 -26.20 11.12
C GLY A 63 -4.81 -25.44 12.40
N ALA A 64 -3.92 -26.01 13.21
CA ALA A 64 -3.61 -25.51 14.55
C ALA A 64 -2.95 -24.11 14.54
N THR A 65 -2.22 -23.76 13.47
CA THR A 65 -1.56 -22.47 13.34
C THR A 65 -2.18 -21.60 12.24
N TYR A 66 -3.25 -22.09 11.62
CA TYR A 66 -3.86 -21.42 10.48
C TYR A 66 -4.71 -20.21 10.90
N MET A 67 -4.38 -19.06 10.35
CA MET A 67 -5.18 -17.84 10.42
C MET A 67 -5.66 -17.47 9.01
N PRO A 68 -6.98 -17.36 8.81
CA PRO A 68 -7.55 -17.02 7.50
C PRO A 68 -7.04 -15.70 6.94
N GLY A 69 -7.17 -15.53 5.63
CA GLY A 69 -6.79 -14.32 4.93
C GLY A 69 -7.54 -13.09 5.45
N THR A 70 -6.79 -12.04 5.78
CA THR A 70 -7.29 -10.73 6.20
C THR A 70 -6.67 -9.62 5.35
N ILE A 71 -7.42 -8.54 5.15
CA ILE A 71 -6.90 -7.33 4.52
C ILE A 71 -6.28 -6.48 5.62
N GLU A 72 -4.97 -6.23 5.52
CA GLU A 72 -4.20 -5.43 6.48
C GLU A 72 -4.08 -3.96 6.05
N THR A 73 -3.96 -3.72 4.76
CA THR A 73 -3.74 -2.37 4.22
C THR A 73 -4.57 -2.16 2.97
N VAL A 74 -5.14 -0.97 2.84
CA VAL A 74 -5.73 -0.44 1.61
C VAL A 74 -5.18 0.97 1.42
N GLY A 75 -4.67 1.29 0.24
CA GLY A 75 -4.14 2.61 -0.06
C GLY A 75 -3.66 2.70 -1.49
N ASP A 76 -3.47 3.91 -1.97
CA ASP A 76 -2.81 4.19 -3.24
C ASP A 76 -1.29 4.24 -2.98
N LEU A 77 -0.60 3.15 -3.32
CA LEU A 77 0.83 2.97 -3.01
C LEU A 77 1.75 3.56 -4.08
N ASN A 78 1.30 3.66 -5.32
CA ASN A 78 2.07 4.15 -6.47
C ASN A 78 1.62 5.53 -6.96
N GLY A 79 0.56 6.11 -6.39
CA GLY A 79 0.08 7.46 -6.71
C GLY A 79 -0.77 7.52 -7.99
N ASP A 80 -1.31 6.40 -8.49
CA ASP A 80 -2.11 6.36 -9.72
C ASP A 80 -3.60 6.64 -9.49
N GLY A 81 -4.03 6.80 -8.23
CA GLY A 81 -5.41 7.07 -7.83
C GLY A 81 -6.27 5.82 -7.67
N GLU A 82 -5.76 4.64 -8.00
CA GLU A 82 -6.42 3.36 -7.77
C GLU A 82 -5.89 2.70 -6.48
N PRO A 83 -6.70 1.87 -5.79
CA PRO A 83 -6.27 1.28 -4.53
C PRO A 83 -5.44 0.01 -4.71
N GLU A 84 -4.44 -0.14 -3.84
CA GLU A 84 -3.76 -1.39 -3.56
C GLU A 84 -4.26 -2.00 -2.27
N VAL A 85 -4.20 -3.33 -2.20
CA VAL A 85 -4.61 -4.11 -1.03
C VAL A 85 -3.51 -5.09 -0.65
N VAL A 86 -3.13 -5.10 0.61
CA VAL A 86 -2.29 -6.14 1.21
C VAL A 86 -3.17 -7.11 1.97
N ILE A 87 -3.10 -8.37 1.58
CA ILE A 87 -3.78 -9.50 2.22
C ILE A 87 -2.72 -10.33 2.92
N THR A 88 -2.93 -10.69 4.18
CA THR A 88 -2.07 -11.61 4.93
C THR A 88 -2.83 -12.85 5.35
N GLU A 89 -2.11 -13.95 5.52
CA GLU A 89 -2.59 -15.24 6.00
C GLU A 89 -1.54 -15.85 6.91
N GLY A 90 -1.94 -16.47 8.02
CA GLY A 90 -1.01 -17.08 8.97
C GLY A 90 -1.01 -18.60 8.86
N SER A 91 0.17 -19.21 8.89
CA SER A 91 0.40 -20.65 9.12
C SER A 91 1.90 -20.93 9.26
N SER A 92 2.32 -21.57 10.34
CA SER A 92 3.70 -22.04 10.45
C SER A 92 4.01 -23.20 9.52
N PHE A 93 2.99 -23.98 9.14
CA PHE A 93 3.13 -25.07 8.17
C PHE A 93 3.46 -24.54 6.76
N CYS A 94 2.69 -23.56 6.27
CA CYS A 94 2.87 -23.00 4.92
C CYS A 94 4.02 -22.00 4.82
N TYR A 95 4.25 -21.21 5.87
CA TYR A 95 5.17 -20.07 5.84
C TYR A 95 6.41 -20.26 6.71
N GLY A 96 6.53 -21.43 7.37
CA GLY A 96 7.68 -21.78 8.22
C GLY A 96 7.87 -20.76 9.35
N MET A 97 9.13 -20.38 9.61
CA MET A 97 9.49 -19.46 10.70
C MET A 97 9.00 -18.02 10.48
N ALA A 98 8.58 -17.64 9.29
CA ALA A 98 7.93 -16.35 9.05
C ALA A 98 6.52 -16.32 9.64
N GLY A 99 5.86 -17.48 9.76
CA GLY A 99 4.53 -17.65 10.32
C GLY A 99 3.40 -17.01 9.49
N THR A 100 3.75 -16.17 8.52
CA THR A 100 2.81 -15.35 7.75
C THR A 100 3.20 -15.34 6.29
N GLY A 101 2.19 -15.40 5.41
CA GLY A 101 2.30 -15.09 3.99
C GLY A 101 1.55 -13.80 3.67
N PHE A 102 1.92 -13.14 2.58
CA PHE A 102 1.23 -11.96 2.08
C PHE A 102 0.96 -12.05 0.59
N ALA A 103 -0.05 -11.31 0.14
CA ALA A 103 -0.31 -10.99 -1.24
C ALA A 103 -0.56 -9.48 -1.36
N LEU A 104 0.09 -8.83 -2.33
CA LEU A 104 -0.19 -7.46 -2.76
C LEU A 104 -0.99 -7.55 -4.04
N VAL A 105 -2.17 -6.95 -4.06
CA VAL A 105 -3.01 -6.81 -5.25
C VAL A 105 -3.27 -5.34 -5.53
N SER A 106 -3.36 -4.97 -6.80
CA SER A 106 -3.65 -3.62 -7.27
C SER A 106 -4.87 -3.64 -8.17
N ARG A 107 -5.66 -2.57 -8.12
CA ARG A 107 -6.73 -2.34 -9.06
C ARG A 107 -6.17 -1.65 -10.29
N GLN A 108 -6.24 -2.29 -11.46
CA GLN A 108 -5.74 -1.78 -12.72
C GLN A 108 -6.80 -2.00 -13.80
N ASP A 109 -7.16 -0.94 -14.54
CA ASP A 109 -8.17 -0.99 -15.59
C ASP A 109 -9.52 -1.56 -15.11
N GLY A 110 -9.90 -1.28 -13.86
CA GLY A 110 -11.13 -1.77 -13.24
C GLY A 110 -11.08 -3.23 -12.76
N ALA A 111 -9.95 -3.94 -12.89
CA ALA A 111 -9.76 -5.31 -12.43
C ALA A 111 -8.67 -5.41 -11.37
N TRP A 112 -8.83 -6.33 -10.42
CA TRP A 112 -7.80 -6.63 -9.43
C TRP A 112 -6.76 -7.58 -10.00
N LYS A 113 -5.47 -7.26 -9.84
CA LYS A 113 -4.33 -8.04 -10.32
C LYS A 113 -3.36 -8.32 -9.18
N LEU A 114 -2.82 -9.54 -9.13
CA LEU A 114 -1.76 -9.91 -8.19
C LEU A 114 -0.44 -9.28 -8.63
N MET A 115 0.16 -8.47 -7.74
CA MET A 115 1.43 -7.78 -7.97
C MET A 115 2.61 -8.50 -7.32
N ALA A 116 2.41 -9.02 -6.12
CA ALA A 116 3.42 -9.77 -5.38
C ALA A 116 2.77 -10.76 -4.42
N LYS A 117 3.42 -11.91 -4.21
CA LYS A 117 3.06 -12.90 -3.18
C LYS A 117 4.34 -13.46 -2.57
N GLY A 118 4.38 -13.55 -1.24
CA GLY A 118 5.58 -14.02 -0.55
C GLY A 118 5.33 -14.50 0.86
N ARG A 119 6.43 -15.00 1.48
CA ARG A 119 6.45 -15.41 2.89
C ARG A 119 7.04 -14.29 3.73
N GLY A 120 6.37 -13.90 4.78
CA GLY A 120 6.75 -12.81 5.67
C GLY A 120 5.78 -11.65 5.63
N THR A 121 6.15 -10.55 6.28
CA THR A 121 5.34 -9.33 6.35
C THR A 121 5.94 -8.25 5.44
N PRO A 122 5.19 -7.69 4.49
CA PRO A 122 5.68 -6.64 3.62
C PRO A 122 5.75 -5.30 4.39
N THR A 123 6.82 -4.56 4.15
CA THR A 123 6.97 -3.16 4.58
C THR A 123 7.33 -2.32 3.36
N PHE A 124 6.50 -1.34 3.03
CA PHE A 124 6.74 -0.45 1.91
C PHE A 124 7.75 0.63 2.30
N LEU A 125 8.75 0.83 1.44
CA LEU A 125 9.84 1.77 1.65
C LEU A 125 9.57 3.06 0.87
N GLU A 126 10.26 4.14 1.23
CA GLU A 126 10.22 5.40 0.47
C GLU A 126 10.92 5.29 -0.90
N SER A 127 11.90 4.37 -1.02
CA SER A 127 12.56 4.11 -2.31
C SER A 127 11.60 3.44 -3.30
N ARG A 128 11.70 3.83 -4.57
CA ARG A 128 10.74 3.50 -5.63
C ARG A 128 11.39 2.75 -6.79
N GLY A 129 10.59 1.90 -7.45
CA GLY A 129 10.90 1.26 -8.72
C GLY A 129 10.21 1.95 -9.90
N GLU A 130 9.97 1.20 -10.97
CA GLU A 130 9.24 1.65 -12.14
C GLU A 130 7.80 2.09 -11.78
N ALA A 131 7.26 3.05 -12.53
CA ALA A 131 5.91 3.57 -12.35
C ALA A 131 5.57 3.96 -10.89
N ASP A 132 6.56 4.50 -10.17
CA ASP A 132 6.47 4.99 -8.79
C ASP A 132 6.07 3.95 -7.73
N TRP A 133 6.17 2.64 -8.06
CA TRP A 133 5.90 1.58 -7.11
C TRP A 133 6.93 1.57 -5.98
N PRO A 134 6.51 1.49 -4.69
CA PRO A 134 7.45 1.43 -3.57
C PRO A 134 8.25 0.14 -3.58
N ASP A 135 9.52 0.21 -3.17
CA ASP A 135 10.27 -1.00 -2.82
C ASP A 135 9.60 -1.69 -1.63
N VAL A 136 9.62 -3.02 -1.62
CA VAL A 136 9.00 -3.82 -0.57
C VAL A 136 10.06 -4.62 0.17
N GLN A 137 10.28 -4.29 1.45
CA GLN A 137 11.07 -5.10 2.35
C GLN A 137 10.22 -6.23 2.91
N ILE A 138 10.69 -7.46 2.81
CA ILE A 138 9.98 -8.63 3.33
C ILE A 138 10.54 -8.97 4.71
N GLY A 139 9.73 -8.70 5.73
CA GLY A 139 9.99 -9.09 7.11
C GLY A 139 9.85 -10.61 7.30
N GLY A 140 10.58 -11.16 8.27
CA GLY A 140 10.56 -12.57 8.56
C GLY A 140 11.70 -12.92 9.49
N HIS A 141 12.26 -14.14 9.37
CA HIS A 141 13.37 -14.56 10.19
C HIS A 141 14.71 -13.97 9.73
N GLY A 142 15.50 -13.49 10.68
CA GLY A 142 16.84 -12.95 10.46
C GLY A 142 16.88 -11.43 10.39
N SER A 143 18.09 -10.88 10.30
CA SER A 143 18.33 -9.44 10.33
C SER A 143 18.60 -8.83 8.95
N CYS A 144 19.12 -9.62 8.00
CA CYS A 144 19.42 -9.15 6.65
C CYS A 144 18.23 -9.46 5.73
N LEU A 145 17.27 -8.53 5.64
CA LEU A 145 15.97 -8.75 5.00
C LEU A 145 16.03 -8.45 3.51
N PRO A 146 15.36 -9.25 2.65
CA PRO A 146 15.27 -8.99 1.23
C PRO A 146 14.39 -7.77 0.96
N VAL A 147 14.77 -7.00 -0.04
CA VAL A 147 13.99 -5.91 -0.60
C VAL A 147 13.71 -6.23 -2.06
N TRP A 148 12.46 -6.21 -2.43
CA TRP A 148 11.99 -6.38 -3.80
C TRP A 148 11.68 -5.03 -4.41
N ARG A 149 11.90 -4.91 -5.70
CA ARG A 149 11.63 -3.71 -6.51
C ARG A 149 10.74 -4.08 -7.69
N TRP A 150 9.81 -3.21 -8.01
CA TRP A 150 9.04 -3.30 -9.24
C TRP A 150 9.89 -2.93 -10.45
N ASP A 151 9.92 -3.80 -11.47
CA ASP A 151 10.72 -3.65 -12.70
C ASP A 151 9.88 -3.29 -13.94
N GLY A 152 8.61 -2.92 -13.72
CA GLY A 152 7.63 -2.67 -14.78
C GLY A 152 6.73 -3.88 -15.10
N GLN A 153 7.09 -5.08 -14.66
CA GLN A 153 6.33 -6.32 -14.87
C GLN A 153 6.06 -7.10 -13.58
N SER A 154 7.04 -7.13 -12.67
CA SER A 154 6.98 -7.92 -11.44
C SER A 154 7.82 -7.30 -10.33
N TYR A 155 7.52 -7.69 -9.09
CA TYR A 155 8.41 -7.46 -7.98
C TYR A 155 9.52 -8.50 -7.96
N ALA A 156 10.77 -8.08 -8.18
CA ALA A 156 11.96 -8.92 -8.20
C ALA A 156 12.93 -8.56 -7.07
N GLY A 157 13.78 -9.52 -6.69
CA GLY A 157 14.83 -9.31 -5.70
C GLY A 157 15.79 -8.21 -6.14
N HIS A 158 15.95 -7.16 -5.32
CA HIS A 158 16.77 -5.99 -5.64
C HIS A 158 18.00 -5.88 -4.75
N ARG A 159 17.83 -5.98 -3.45
CA ARG A 159 18.90 -5.90 -2.44
C ARG A 159 18.50 -6.59 -1.15
N HIS A 160 19.45 -6.67 -0.21
CA HIS A 160 19.17 -6.99 1.19
C HIS A 160 19.58 -5.82 2.06
N GLN A 161 18.85 -5.62 3.17
CA GLN A 161 19.15 -4.55 4.12
C GLN A 161 18.85 -4.95 5.57
N TYR A 162 19.56 -4.31 6.49
CA TYR A 162 19.31 -4.34 7.93
C TYR A 162 19.23 -2.91 8.45
N ARG A 163 18.11 -2.52 9.05
CA ARG A 163 17.86 -1.15 9.53
C ARG A 163 18.20 -0.08 8.47
N GLY A 164 17.75 -0.28 7.24
CA GLY A 164 17.99 0.65 6.14
C GLY A 164 19.39 0.62 5.52
N LYS A 165 20.33 -0.17 6.06
CA LYS A 165 21.71 -0.29 5.52
C LYS A 165 21.86 -1.58 4.71
N PRO A 166 22.55 -1.57 3.56
CA PRO A 166 22.84 -2.77 2.79
C PRO A 166 23.56 -3.83 3.64
N CYS A 167 23.21 -5.08 3.47
CA CYS A 167 23.88 -6.22 4.08
C CYS A 167 23.98 -7.38 3.08
N ARG A 168 24.85 -8.37 3.39
CA ARG A 168 24.98 -9.60 2.61
C ARG A 168 24.50 -10.78 3.46
N ARG A 169 23.78 -11.68 2.81
CA ARG A 169 23.46 -13.01 3.36
C ARG A 169 24.63 -13.93 3.26
#